data_a5d243e745d0219b189dd56166d92d0e
#
_entry.id   a5d243e745d0219b189dd56166d92d0e
#
_cell.length_a   1.000
_cell.length_b   1.000
_cell.length_c   1.000
_cell.angle_alpha   90.00
_cell.angle_beta   90.00
_cell.angle_gamma   90.00
#
_symmetry.space_group_name_H-M   'P 1'
#
loop_
_entity.id
_entity.type
_entity.pdbx_description
1 polymer ?
#
loop_
_entity_poly.entity_id
_entity_poly.type
_entity_poly.pdbx_seq_one_letter_code
_entity_poly.pdbx_strand_id
1 'polypeptide(L)'
;MKLTFMGAGSTVFSKNVIGDTMMCDEFHDMEVALYDINAERLEESYLLITKMNESINGGKATVRKYLGVEQRKDALRGADFVVNAIQVGLYDPCTIIDFEVPKKYGLRQTIADTLGIGGIFRGLRTIHVLKDFARDIEEVCPNAWFLN
;
A
#
# COMPACT_ATOMS: atom_id res chain seq x y z
N MET A 1 -11.00 -6.28 14.12
CA MET A 1 -10.09 -5.23 13.57
C MET A 1 -10.06 -5.34 12.05
N LYS A 2 -10.07 -4.19 11.34
CA LYS A 2 -9.90 -4.17 9.87
C LYS A 2 -8.61 -3.45 9.48
N LEU A 3 -7.75 -4.13 8.75
CA LEU A 3 -6.53 -3.61 8.14
C LEU A 3 -6.73 -3.45 6.63
N THR A 4 -6.68 -2.21 6.14
CA THR A 4 -6.72 -1.93 4.71
C THR A 4 -5.30 -1.64 4.20
N PHE A 5 -4.87 -2.36 3.16
CA PHE A 5 -3.55 -2.24 2.55
C PHE A 5 -3.66 -1.58 1.18
N MET A 6 -3.25 -0.32 1.09
CA MET A 6 -3.29 0.48 -0.13
C MET A 6 -1.99 0.29 -0.92
N GLY A 7 -2.08 -0.21 -2.16
CA GLY A 7 -0.93 -0.62 -2.96
C GLY A 7 -0.53 -2.07 -2.67
N ALA A 8 -1.51 -2.95 -2.52
CA ALA A 8 -1.29 -4.37 -2.19
C ALA A 8 -0.51 -5.14 -3.26
N GLY A 9 -0.39 -4.62 -4.48
CA GLY A 9 0.51 -5.14 -5.50
C GLY A 9 2.00 -5.07 -5.13
N SER A 10 2.36 -4.43 -4.01
CA SER A 10 3.66 -4.56 -3.36
C SER A 10 3.75 -5.88 -2.58
N THR A 11 3.81 -7.00 -3.29
CA THR A 11 3.62 -8.36 -2.77
C THR A 11 4.53 -8.70 -1.59
N VAL A 12 5.80 -8.33 -1.63
CA VAL A 12 6.76 -8.61 -0.54
C VAL A 12 6.41 -7.82 0.71
N PHE A 13 6.06 -6.53 0.55
CA PHE A 13 5.75 -5.68 1.69
C PHE A 13 4.40 -6.06 2.33
N SER A 14 3.37 -6.27 1.51
CA SER A 14 2.06 -6.73 2.00
C SER A 14 2.17 -8.08 2.70
N LYS A 15 2.94 -9.02 2.14
CA LYS A 15 3.21 -10.33 2.75
C LYS A 15 3.80 -10.18 4.17
N ASN A 16 4.84 -9.36 4.31
CA ASN A 16 5.54 -9.23 5.58
C ASN A 16 4.63 -8.57 6.63
N VAL A 17 4.06 -7.41 6.33
CA VAL A 17 3.21 -6.67 7.28
C VAL A 17 1.99 -7.49 7.70
N ILE A 18 1.27 -8.06 6.74
CA ILE A 18 0.05 -8.82 7.02
C ILE A 18 0.39 -10.14 7.71
N GLY A 19 1.47 -10.81 7.29
CA GLY A 19 1.94 -12.04 7.91
C GLY A 19 2.32 -11.86 9.37
N ASP A 20 3.11 -10.84 9.68
CA ASP A 20 3.50 -10.50 11.05
C ASP A 20 2.25 -10.16 11.90
N THR A 21 1.29 -9.44 11.33
CA THR A 21 0.03 -9.13 12.01
C THR A 21 -0.80 -10.39 12.30
N MET A 22 -0.87 -11.34 11.36
CA MET A 22 -1.57 -12.61 11.54
C MET A 22 -0.96 -13.50 12.64
N MET A 23 0.33 -13.30 12.93
CA MET A 23 1.02 -14.05 14.00
C MET A 23 0.77 -13.47 15.39
N CYS A 24 0.12 -12.31 15.51
CA CYS A 24 -0.28 -11.74 16.80
C CYS A 24 -1.63 -12.31 17.21
N ASP A 25 -1.73 -12.90 18.38
CA ASP A 25 -2.94 -13.57 18.88
C ASP A 25 -4.16 -12.63 18.91
N GLU A 26 -3.94 -11.34 19.17
CA GLU A 26 -4.97 -10.32 19.24
C GLU A 26 -5.56 -9.95 17.86
N PHE A 27 -4.88 -10.32 16.76
CA PHE A 27 -5.26 -9.89 15.40
C PHE A 27 -5.55 -11.04 14.44
N HIS A 28 -5.46 -12.28 14.88
CA HIS A 28 -5.59 -13.44 14.01
C HIS A 28 -6.95 -13.57 13.31
N ASP A 29 -8.02 -12.95 13.82
CA ASP A 29 -9.39 -12.94 13.26
C ASP A 29 -9.73 -11.68 12.46
N MET A 30 -8.69 -10.87 12.12
CA MET A 30 -8.86 -9.61 11.43
C MET A 30 -9.50 -9.71 10.05
N GLU A 31 -10.11 -8.62 9.59
CA GLU A 31 -10.42 -8.41 8.18
C GLU A 31 -9.24 -7.73 7.48
N VAL A 32 -8.75 -8.33 6.39
CA VAL A 32 -7.71 -7.79 5.52
C VAL A 32 -8.36 -7.33 4.21
N ALA A 33 -8.28 -6.02 3.92
CA ALA A 33 -8.73 -5.44 2.67
C ALA A 33 -7.51 -5.08 1.81
N LEU A 34 -7.28 -5.83 0.75
CA LEU A 34 -6.22 -5.59 -0.23
C LEU A 34 -6.73 -4.69 -1.34
N TYR A 35 -6.11 -3.52 -1.52
CA TYR A 35 -6.46 -2.58 -2.57
C TYR A 35 -5.29 -2.31 -3.51
N ASP A 36 -5.53 -2.38 -4.81
CA ASP A 36 -4.59 -1.96 -5.85
C ASP A 36 -5.33 -1.50 -7.12
N ILE A 37 -4.63 -0.78 -7.99
CA ILE A 37 -5.12 -0.38 -9.31
C ILE A 37 -4.71 -1.37 -10.40
N ASN A 38 -3.78 -2.28 -10.13
CA ASN A 38 -3.31 -3.31 -11.05
C ASN A 38 -3.95 -4.66 -10.69
N ALA A 39 -4.78 -5.16 -11.60
CA ALA A 39 -5.56 -6.38 -11.36
C ALA A 39 -4.69 -7.63 -11.18
N GLU A 40 -3.63 -7.79 -11.98
CA GLU A 40 -2.75 -8.96 -11.92
C GLU A 40 -1.97 -9.01 -10.59
N ARG A 41 -1.33 -7.90 -10.21
CA ARG A 41 -0.60 -7.79 -8.95
C ARG A 41 -1.50 -7.95 -7.72
N LEU A 42 -2.72 -7.40 -7.80
CA LEU A 42 -3.71 -7.57 -6.73
C LEU A 42 -4.11 -9.03 -6.57
N GLU A 43 -4.32 -9.75 -7.67
CA GLU A 43 -4.64 -11.17 -7.66
C GLU A 43 -3.52 -12.01 -7.07
N GLU A 44 -2.28 -11.78 -7.49
CA GLU A 44 -1.10 -12.47 -6.94
C GLU A 44 -1.00 -12.28 -5.41
N SER A 45 -1.14 -11.03 -4.94
CA SER A 45 -1.10 -10.73 -3.51
C SER A 45 -2.27 -11.36 -2.76
N TYR A 46 -3.46 -11.35 -3.34
CA TYR A 46 -4.65 -11.97 -2.76
C TYR A 46 -4.47 -13.48 -2.57
N LEU A 47 -3.97 -14.18 -3.60
CA LEU A 47 -3.70 -15.62 -3.53
C LEU A 47 -2.63 -15.94 -2.48
N LEU A 48 -1.55 -15.15 -2.45
CA LEU A 48 -0.47 -15.32 -1.48
C LEU A 48 -0.97 -15.13 -0.05
N ILE A 49 -1.66 -14.03 0.24
CA ILE A 49 -2.15 -13.71 1.59
C ILE A 49 -3.22 -14.71 2.05
N THR A 50 -4.10 -15.15 1.14
CA THR A 50 -5.09 -16.20 1.44
C THR A 50 -4.39 -17.49 1.81
N LYS A 51 -3.36 -17.90 1.05
CA LYS A 51 -2.59 -19.11 1.35
C LYS A 51 -1.81 -19.02 2.65
N MET A 52 -1.26 -17.86 2.94
CA MET A 52 -0.61 -17.59 4.23
C MET A 52 -1.61 -17.70 5.39
N ASN A 53 -2.79 -17.07 5.27
CA ASN A 53 -3.84 -17.17 6.25
C ASN A 53 -4.20 -18.62 6.58
N GLU A 54 -4.34 -19.47 5.56
CA GLU A 54 -4.56 -20.92 5.76
C GLU A 54 -3.40 -21.59 6.52
N SER A 55 -2.15 -21.28 6.11
CA SER A 55 -0.96 -22.02 6.55
C SER A 55 -0.48 -21.63 7.94
N ILE A 56 -0.47 -20.33 8.27
CA ILE A 56 0.10 -19.81 9.52
C ILE A 56 -0.95 -19.35 10.53
N ASN A 57 -2.18 -19.09 10.08
CA ASN A 57 -3.25 -18.52 10.90
C ASN A 57 -4.49 -19.45 10.99
N GLY A 58 -4.44 -20.62 10.38
CA GLY A 58 -5.56 -21.57 10.38
C GLY A 58 -6.84 -21.05 9.70
N GLY A 59 -6.70 -20.09 8.77
CA GLY A 59 -7.82 -19.53 8.01
C GLY A 59 -8.71 -18.56 8.81
N LYS A 60 -8.28 -18.05 9.95
CA LYS A 60 -9.13 -17.25 10.86
C LYS A 60 -9.41 -15.83 10.34
N ALA A 61 -8.46 -15.23 9.60
CA ALA A 61 -8.66 -13.91 9.04
C ALA A 61 -9.58 -13.94 7.80
N THR A 62 -10.30 -12.86 7.56
CA THR A 62 -11.08 -12.66 6.34
C THR A 62 -10.30 -11.82 5.35
N VAL A 63 -9.92 -12.36 4.19
CA VAL A 63 -9.16 -11.63 3.17
C VAL A 63 -10.08 -11.24 2.01
N ARG A 64 -10.08 -9.95 1.66
CA ARG A 64 -10.85 -9.39 0.53
C ARG A 64 -9.96 -8.57 -0.37
N LYS A 65 -10.29 -8.51 -1.67
CA LYS A 65 -9.58 -7.69 -2.66
C LYS A 65 -10.52 -6.64 -3.27
N TYR A 66 -9.95 -5.48 -3.56
CA TYR A 66 -10.65 -4.32 -4.11
C TYR A 66 -9.81 -3.71 -5.22
N LEU A 67 -10.37 -3.62 -6.43
CA LEU A 67 -9.66 -3.17 -7.62
C LEU A 67 -10.09 -1.77 -8.05
N GLY A 68 -9.10 -0.90 -8.27
CA GLY A 68 -9.32 0.38 -8.93
C GLY A 68 -10.01 1.42 -8.06
N VAL A 69 -10.07 2.65 -8.60
CA VAL A 69 -10.57 3.83 -7.86
C VAL A 69 -12.01 3.65 -7.40
N GLU A 70 -12.83 2.95 -8.17
CA GLU A 70 -14.25 2.74 -7.91
C GLU A 70 -14.50 1.95 -6.60
N GLN A 71 -13.59 1.04 -6.25
CA GLN A 71 -13.72 0.21 -5.04
C GLN A 71 -12.89 0.74 -3.86
N ARG A 72 -12.22 1.88 -4.00
CA ARG A 72 -11.31 2.40 -2.97
C ARG A 72 -12.03 2.70 -1.66
N LYS A 73 -13.17 3.36 -1.72
CA LYS A 73 -13.97 3.66 -0.52
C LYS A 73 -14.49 2.40 0.15
N ASP A 74 -14.86 1.37 -0.61
CA ASP A 74 -15.31 0.10 -0.05
C ASP A 74 -14.18 -0.65 0.65
N ALA A 75 -12.96 -0.59 0.10
CA ALA A 75 -11.77 -1.09 0.77
C ALA A 75 -11.52 -0.39 2.11
N LEU A 76 -11.67 0.93 2.15
CA LEU A 76 -11.42 1.77 3.33
C LEU A 76 -12.53 1.71 4.38
N ARG A 77 -13.78 1.47 3.97
CA ARG A 77 -14.95 1.54 4.86
C ARG A 77 -14.78 0.71 6.13
N GLY A 78 -14.82 1.37 7.27
CA GLY A 78 -14.71 0.73 8.57
C GLY A 78 -13.30 0.22 8.90
N ALA A 79 -12.26 0.69 8.22
CA ALA A 79 -10.89 0.37 8.55
C ALA A 79 -10.50 0.96 9.91
N ASP A 80 -9.76 0.19 10.71
CA ASP A 80 -9.07 0.64 11.92
C ASP A 80 -7.67 1.13 11.59
N PHE A 81 -7.01 0.45 10.65
CA PHE A 81 -5.67 0.77 10.15
C PHE A 81 -5.64 0.78 8.64
N VAL A 82 -5.00 1.80 8.09
CA VAL A 82 -4.74 1.95 6.66
C VAL A 82 -3.24 2.03 6.44
N VAL A 83 -2.65 1.01 5.81
CA VAL A 83 -1.22 0.99 5.45
C VAL A 83 -1.07 1.47 4.02
N ASN A 84 -0.24 2.48 3.80
CA ASN A 84 0.06 3.00 2.46
C ASN A 84 1.38 2.44 1.94
N ALA A 85 1.30 1.73 0.82
CA ALA A 85 2.46 1.15 0.11
C ALA A 85 2.43 1.48 -1.39
N ILE A 86 1.74 2.57 -1.77
CA ILE A 86 1.69 2.94 -3.18
C ILE A 86 3.03 3.50 -3.66
N GLN A 87 3.32 3.24 -4.93
CA GLN A 87 4.41 3.88 -5.65
C GLN A 87 3.90 4.42 -6.99
N VAL A 88 3.63 5.73 -7.03
CA VAL A 88 3.16 6.38 -8.25
C VAL A 88 4.31 6.46 -9.25
N GLY A 89 4.09 5.91 -10.45
CA GLY A 89 5.05 5.90 -11.54
C GLY A 89 6.06 4.76 -11.52
N LEU A 90 6.00 3.87 -10.52
CA LEU A 90 6.84 2.67 -10.37
C LEU A 90 8.36 2.97 -10.35
N TYR A 91 9.17 1.91 -10.27
CA TYR A 91 10.62 2.02 -10.39
C TYR A 91 11.02 2.47 -11.80
N ASP A 92 10.53 1.80 -12.82
CA ASP A 92 10.68 2.18 -14.21
C ASP A 92 9.33 2.73 -14.73
N PRO A 93 9.26 3.97 -15.23
CA PRO A 93 10.39 4.88 -15.50
C PRO A 93 10.74 5.86 -14.38
N CYS A 94 9.88 6.04 -13.37
CA CYS A 94 9.93 7.26 -12.56
C CYS A 94 11.09 7.30 -11.57
N THR A 95 11.39 6.22 -10.86
CA THR A 95 12.56 6.21 -9.96
C THR A 95 13.87 6.37 -10.76
N ILE A 96 13.97 5.74 -11.93
CA ILE A 96 15.14 5.89 -12.80
C ILE A 96 15.30 7.37 -13.21
N ILE A 97 14.22 8.03 -13.60
CA ILE A 97 14.24 9.46 -13.97
C ILE A 97 14.66 10.32 -12.79
N ASP A 98 14.20 10.01 -11.58
CA ASP A 98 14.54 10.75 -10.35
C ASP A 98 16.05 10.72 -10.02
N PHE A 99 16.76 9.71 -10.49
CA PHE A 99 18.21 9.63 -10.40
C PHE A 99 18.92 10.28 -11.61
N GLU A 100 18.47 10.01 -12.81
CA GLU A 100 19.17 10.42 -14.02
C GLU A 100 19.04 11.93 -14.31
N VAL A 101 17.91 12.55 -13.96
CA VAL A 101 17.74 14.00 -14.18
C VAL A 101 18.69 14.81 -13.30
N PRO A 102 18.76 14.63 -11.97
CA PRO A 102 19.72 15.36 -11.13
C PRO A 102 21.19 15.15 -11.53
N LYS A 103 21.51 13.95 -11.99
CA LYS A 103 22.87 13.60 -12.45
C LYS A 103 23.34 14.47 -13.62
N LYS A 104 22.43 14.85 -14.52
CA LYS A 104 22.74 15.78 -15.62
C LYS A 104 23.16 17.17 -15.14
N TYR A 105 22.80 17.54 -13.91
CA TYR A 105 23.16 18.80 -13.27
C TYR A 105 24.29 18.65 -12.25
N GLY A 106 25.02 17.53 -12.28
CA GLY A 106 26.15 17.27 -11.39
C GLY A 106 25.73 16.83 -9.97
N LEU A 107 24.47 16.54 -9.73
CA LEU A 107 23.96 16.11 -8.43
C LEU A 107 23.97 14.58 -8.35
N ARG A 108 24.84 14.05 -7.50
CA ARG A 108 24.94 12.61 -7.25
C ARG A 108 24.07 12.22 -6.05
N GLN A 109 22.94 11.61 -6.31
CA GLN A 109 22.05 11.08 -5.29
C GLN A 109 22.35 9.62 -5.00
N THR A 110 22.25 9.21 -3.73
CA THR A 110 22.39 7.81 -3.30
C THR A 110 21.03 7.21 -2.95
N ILE A 111 20.16 8.01 -2.32
CA ILE A 111 18.74 7.68 -2.05
C ILE A 111 17.93 8.86 -2.55
N ALA A 112 17.04 8.63 -3.52
CA ALA A 112 16.35 9.70 -4.23
C ALA A 112 14.90 9.90 -3.80
N ASP A 113 14.33 8.99 -3.05
CA ASP A 113 12.89 8.95 -2.77
C ASP A 113 12.49 9.64 -1.45
N THR A 114 13.45 10.06 -0.63
CA THR A 114 13.19 10.70 0.67
C THR A 114 13.70 12.13 0.73
N LEU A 115 14.94 12.36 0.29
CA LEU A 115 15.64 13.64 0.41
C LEU A 115 16.11 14.12 -0.96
N GLY A 116 16.30 15.44 -1.07
CA GLY A 116 16.82 16.07 -2.27
C GLY A 116 15.82 16.14 -3.43
N ILE A 117 16.34 16.30 -4.63
CA ILE A 117 15.53 16.54 -5.84
C ILE A 117 14.66 15.33 -6.19
N GLY A 118 15.19 14.12 -6.04
CA GLY A 118 14.42 12.90 -6.28
C GLY A 118 13.23 12.76 -5.33
N GLY A 119 13.41 13.12 -4.06
CA GLY A 119 12.31 13.17 -3.08
C GLY A 119 11.25 14.20 -3.47
N ILE A 120 11.66 15.37 -3.99
CA ILE A 120 10.73 16.39 -4.50
C ILE A 120 9.94 15.84 -5.69
N PHE A 121 10.59 15.20 -6.65
CA PHE A 121 9.90 14.60 -7.81
C PHE A 121 8.89 13.53 -7.38
N ARG A 122 9.29 12.65 -6.48
CA ARG A 122 8.40 11.63 -5.91
C ARG A 122 7.23 12.26 -5.17
N GLY A 123 7.48 13.27 -4.33
CA GLY A 123 6.45 14.02 -3.61
C GLY A 123 5.42 14.63 -4.56
N LEU A 124 5.87 15.36 -5.57
CA LEU A 124 4.99 16.00 -6.56
C LEU A 124 4.10 14.99 -7.30
N ARG A 125 4.60 13.79 -7.59
CA ARG A 125 3.80 12.72 -8.21
C ARG A 125 2.80 12.08 -7.25
N THR A 126 3.16 11.96 -5.98
CA THR A 126 2.44 11.11 -5.03
C THR A 126 1.41 11.88 -4.21
N ILE A 127 1.69 13.13 -3.85
CA ILE A 127 0.86 13.92 -2.91
C ILE A 127 -0.59 14.06 -3.39
N HIS A 128 -0.83 14.26 -4.68
CA HIS A 128 -2.20 14.41 -5.18
C HIS A 128 -3.01 13.11 -5.02
N VAL A 129 -2.39 11.94 -5.20
CA VAL A 129 -3.03 10.65 -4.98
C VAL A 129 -3.30 10.42 -3.48
N LEU A 130 -2.32 10.75 -2.62
CA LEU A 130 -2.49 10.65 -1.17
C LEU A 130 -3.56 11.61 -0.64
N LYS A 131 -3.70 12.79 -1.25
CA LYS A 131 -4.77 13.72 -0.90
C LYS A 131 -6.16 13.13 -1.16
N ASP A 132 -6.31 12.40 -2.26
CA ASP A 132 -7.58 11.71 -2.56
C ASP A 132 -7.82 10.55 -1.57
N PHE A 133 -6.77 9.82 -1.18
CA PHE A 133 -6.88 8.80 -0.13
C PHE A 133 -7.31 9.42 1.20
N ALA A 134 -6.69 10.53 1.60
CA ALA A 134 -7.02 11.21 2.84
C ALA A 134 -8.49 11.65 2.88
N ARG A 135 -9.01 12.20 1.77
CA ARG A 135 -10.43 12.58 1.66
C ARG A 135 -11.37 11.38 1.79
N ASP A 136 -11.01 10.26 1.15
CA ASP A 136 -11.81 9.05 1.26
C ASP A 136 -11.76 8.47 2.69
N ILE A 137 -10.60 8.51 3.36
CA ILE A 137 -10.44 8.10 4.76
C ILE A 137 -11.32 8.99 5.67
N GLU A 138 -11.26 10.31 5.53
CA GLU A 138 -12.11 11.26 6.28
C GLU A 138 -13.61 10.95 6.12
N GLU A 139 -14.02 10.50 4.93
CA GLU A 139 -15.43 10.21 4.64
C GLU A 139 -15.89 8.85 5.21
N VAL A 140 -15.08 7.79 5.08
CA VAL A 140 -15.56 6.41 5.33
C VAL A 140 -14.93 5.72 6.53
N CYS A 141 -13.81 6.22 7.07
CA CYS A 141 -13.13 5.69 8.25
C CYS A 141 -12.32 6.77 9.00
N PRO A 142 -12.95 7.85 9.48
CA PRO A 142 -12.26 9.04 10.03
C PRO A 142 -11.41 8.76 11.27
N ASN A 143 -11.65 7.65 11.94
CA ASN A 143 -10.90 7.25 13.13
C ASN A 143 -9.75 6.27 12.83
N ALA A 144 -9.53 5.93 11.56
CA ALA A 144 -8.46 5.00 11.18
C ALA A 144 -7.08 5.63 11.36
N TRP A 145 -6.12 4.81 11.79
CA TRP A 145 -4.71 5.17 11.75
C TRP A 145 -4.19 5.04 10.32
N PHE A 146 -3.69 6.14 9.75
CA PHE A 146 -3.06 6.15 8.45
C PHE A 146 -1.55 6.02 8.59
N LEU A 147 -1.01 4.86 8.23
CA LEU A 147 0.40 4.49 8.34
C LEU A 147 1.07 4.63 6.96
N ASN A 148 1.99 5.58 6.85
CA ASN A 148 2.67 5.93 5.59
C ASN A 148 4.19 5.78 5.71
#